data_8a905018bcf2dc2edc73051ca0c80cde
#
_entry.id   8a905018bcf2dc2edc73051ca0c80cde
#
_cell.length_a   1.000
_cell.length_b   1.000
_cell.length_c   1.000
_cell.angle_alpha   90.00
_cell.angle_beta   90.00
_cell.angle_gamma   90.00
#
_symmetry.space_group_name_H-M   'P 1'
#
loop_
_entity.id
_entity.type
_entity.pdbx_description
1 polymer ?
#
loop_
_entity_poly.entity_id
_entity_poly.type
_entity_poly.pdbx_seq_one_letter_code
_entity_poly.pdbx_strand_id
1 'polypeptide(L)'
;MSTDIIEAVRSGNVDKARLLLEAGADSNSRDGEGATLLMAASHAGNLSMVKALIDAGADVNASDELGWTPLMKAAYNAELNCGFADVAQALIDAGANIEAPIGYGVRPLMLASGYGETAVVETLLKAGADVTARNEGGLTALMMVKQKHYVDVINLLHEAERDAGVGEGSCTSKNEPNSRVVTFLKPISKT
;
A
#
# COMPACT_ATOMS: atom_id res chain seq x y z
N MET A 1 -20.10 23.64 10.49
CA MET A 1 -18.73 23.22 10.79
C MET A 1 -18.43 21.81 10.25
N SER A 2 -19.16 20.76 10.61
CA SER A 2 -18.85 19.41 10.08
C SER A 2 -18.99 19.30 8.54
N THR A 3 -19.99 19.91 7.94
CA THR A 3 -20.18 19.94 6.49
C THR A 3 -19.10 20.76 5.77
N ASP A 4 -18.64 21.84 6.37
CA ASP A 4 -17.65 22.74 5.75
C ASP A 4 -16.28 22.11 5.67
N ILE A 5 -15.87 21.32 6.69
CA ILE A 5 -14.58 20.61 6.69
C ILE A 5 -14.61 19.46 5.68
N ILE A 6 -15.71 18.72 5.58
CA ILE A 6 -15.88 17.65 4.58
C ILE A 6 -15.77 18.23 3.16
N GLU A 7 -16.43 19.37 2.90
CA GLU A 7 -16.35 20.05 1.61
C GLU A 7 -14.93 20.55 1.30
N ALA A 8 -14.24 21.15 2.30
CA ALA A 8 -12.86 21.61 2.14
C ALA A 8 -11.91 20.46 1.78
N VAL A 9 -12.05 19.29 2.42
CA VAL A 9 -11.24 18.11 2.14
C VAL A 9 -11.56 17.55 0.75
N ARG A 10 -12.84 17.39 0.40
CA ARG A 10 -13.27 16.89 -0.91
C ARG A 10 -12.84 17.78 -2.07
N SER A 11 -12.88 19.12 -1.88
CA SER A 11 -12.40 20.07 -2.88
C SER A 11 -10.89 20.23 -2.92
N GLY A 12 -10.15 19.55 -2.02
CA GLY A 12 -8.70 19.67 -1.91
C GLY A 12 -8.20 21.02 -1.39
N ASN A 13 -9.07 21.84 -0.79
CA ASN A 13 -8.71 23.16 -0.29
C ASN A 13 -8.03 23.05 1.09
N VAL A 14 -6.70 22.88 1.06
CA VAL A 14 -5.88 22.67 2.26
C VAL A 14 -5.92 23.87 3.21
N ASP A 15 -5.89 25.09 2.67
CA ASP A 15 -5.90 26.31 3.52
C ASP A 15 -7.21 26.45 4.27
N LYS A 16 -8.35 26.24 3.58
CA LYS A 16 -9.67 26.24 4.23
C LYS A 16 -9.79 25.13 5.27
N ALA A 17 -9.27 23.94 4.98
CA ALA A 17 -9.29 22.83 5.92
C ALA A 17 -8.46 23.14 7.18
N ARG A 18 -7.25 23.71 7.04
CA ARG A 18 -6.42 24.12 8.17
C ARG A 18 -7.12 25.14 9.07
N LEU A 19 -7.69 26.19 8.48
CA LEU A 19 -8.44 27.19 9.23
C LEU A 19 -9.61 26.60 10.01
N LEU A 20 -10.34 25.64 9.41
CA LEU A 20 -11.46 24.97 10.07
C LEU A 20 -10.97 24.06 11.21
N LEU A 21 -9.88 23.33 11.02
CA LEU A 21 -9.26 22.49 12.06
C LEU A 21 -8.73 23.33 13.22
N GLU A 22 -8.07 24.45 12.96
CA GLU A 22 -7.65 25.42 13.98
C GLU A 22 -8.83 26.05 14.73
N ALA A 23 -9.99 26.22 14.06
CA ALA A 23 -11.23 26.65 14.67
C ALA A 23 -11.97 25.57 15.47
N GLY A 24 -11.38 24.36 15.58
CA GLY A 24 -11.92 23.26 16.36
C GLY A 24 -12.86 22.33 15.59
N ALA A 25 -12.80 22.30 14.26
CA ALA A 25 -13.49 21.26 13.50
C ALA A 25 -12.89 19.88 13.82
N ASP A 26 -13.76 18.87 13.94
CA ASP A 26 -13.34 17.51 14.26
C ASP A 26 -12.63 16.86 13.05
N SER A 27 -11.31 16.58 13.22
CA SER A 27 -10.46 15.91 12.22
C SER A 27 -10.90 14.47 11.90
N ASN A 28 -11.69 13.84 12.80
CA ASN A 28 -12.24 12.51 12.66
C ASN A 28 -13.67 12.49 12.11
N SER A 29 -14.18 13.62 11.64
CA SER A 29 -15.48 13.68 10.99
C SER A 29 -15.58 12.66 9.85
N ARG A 30 -16.78 12.07 9.72
CA ARG A 30 -17.07 11.10 8.64
C ARG A 30 -18.05 11.73 7.65
N ASP A 31 -17.94 11.33 6.41
CA ASP A 31 -18.91 11.70 5.38
C ASP A 31 -20.19 10.82 5.42
N GLY A 32 -21.10 11.05 4.48
CA GLY A 32 -22.35 10.28 4.38
C GLY A 32 -22.18 8.79 4.04
N GLU A 33 -20.97 8.38 3.63
CA GLU A 33 -20.60 7.00 3.30
C GLU A 33 -19.78 6.34 4.43
N GLY A 34 -19.59 7.04 5.55
CA GLY A 34 -18.82 6.54 6.69
C GLY A 34 -17.30 6.67 6.55
N ALA A 35 -16.79 7.21 5.44
CA ALA A 35 -15.36 7.44 5.26
C ALA A 35 -14.90 8.65 6.10
N THR A 36 -13.71 8.53 6.71
CA THR A 36 -13.11 9.66 7.44
C THR A 36 -12.50 10.68 6.47
N LEU A 37 -12.29 11.91 6.97
CA LEU A 37 -11.58 12.95 6.20
C LEU A 37 -10.21 12.47 5.73
N LEU A 38 -9.49 11.73 6.58
CA LEU A 38 -8.18 11.21 6.25
C LEU A 38 -8.24 10.14 5.14
N MET A 39 -9.29 9.31 5.11
CA MET A 39 -9.54 8.37 4.01
C MET A 39 -9.78 9.09 2.69
N ALA A 40 -10.61 10.14 2.70
CA ALA A 40 -10.91 10.94 1.52
C ALA A 40 -9.66 11.64 0.97
N ALA A 41 -8.85 12.24 1.85
CA ALA A 41 -7.58 12.87 1.48
C ALA A 41 -6.56 11.87 0.94
N SER A 42 -6.48 10.68 1.55
CA SER A 42 -5.59 9.59 1.13
C SER A 42 -5.98 9.02 -0.23
N HIS A 43 -7.28 8.83 -0.46
CA HIS A 43 -7.82 8.38 -1.74
C HIS A 43 -7.57 9.39 -2.87
N ALA A 44 -7.62 10.70 -2.54
CA ALA A 44 -7.31 11.77 -3.50
C ALA A 44 -5.80 11.97 -3.73
N GLY A 45 -4.92 11.29 -2.99
CA GLY A 45 -3.46 11.48 -3.07
C GLY A 45 -2.99 12.86 -2.60
N ASN A 46 -3.80 13.57 -1.81
CA ASN A 46 -3.47 14.92 -1.37
C ASN A 46 -2.58 14.89 -0.11
N LEU A 47 -1.27 14.74 -0.33
CA LEU A 47 -0.28 14.65 0.75
C LEU A 47 -0.36 15.83 1.74
N SER A 48 -0.57 17.05 1.23
CA SER A 48 -0.66 18.24 2.08
C SER A 48 -1.88 18.22 2.99
N MET A 49 -3.00 17.73 2.49
CA MET A 49 -4.23 17.54 3.26
C MET A 49 -4.07 16.41 4.28
N VAL A 50 -3.46 15.29 3.87
CA VAL A 50 -3.16 14.15 4.77
C VAL A 50 -2.33 14.62 5.95
N LYS A 51 -1.24 15.35 5.71
CA LYS A 51 -0.39 15.90 6.79
C LYS A 51 -1.17 16.86 7.71
N ALA A 52 -1.97 17.76 7.15
CA ALA A 52 -2.76 18.68 7.95
C ALA A 52 -3.78 17.97 8.85
N LEU A 53 -4.39 16.89 8.38
CA LEU A 53 -5.32 16.09 9.17
C LEU A 53 -4.61 15.27 10.25
N ILE A 54 -3.44 14.70 9.96
CA ILE A 54 -2.60 13.98 10.93
C ILE A 54 -2.14 14.93 12.04
N ASP A 55 -1.65 16.12 11.68
CA ASP A 55 -1.21 17.16 12.62
C ASP A 55 -2.37 17.62 13.53
N ALA A 56 -3.62 17.59 13.03
CA ALA A 56 -4.82 17.89 13.78
C ALA A 56 -5.39 16.70 14.58
N GLY A 57 -4.65 15.57 14.65
CA GLY A 57 -5.02 14.40 15.46
C GLY A 57 -6.04 13.48 14.80
N ALA A 58 -6.09 13.41 13.47
CA ALA A 58 -6.89 12.41 12.77
C ALA A 58 -6.39 10.99 13.09
N ASP A 59 -7.32 10.06 13.34
CA ASP A 59 -6.99 8.65 13.57
C ASP A 59 -6.52 8.00 12.26
N VAL A 60 -5.22 7.70 12.20
CA VAL A 60 -4.57 7.07 11.02
C VAL A 60 -5.01 5.61 10.80
N ASN A 61 -5.60 4.99 11.82
CA ASN A 61 -6.06 3.61 11.81
C ASN A 61 -7.58 3.45 11.77
N ALA A 62 -8.31 4.56 11.66
CA ALA A 62 -9.77 4.50 11.48
C ALA A 62 -10.12 3.62 10.28
N SER A 63 -11.22 2.87 10.39
CA SER A 63 -11.76 2.06 9.29
C SER A 63 -13.19 2.50 8.94
N ASP A 64 -13.57 2.33 7.68
CA ASP A 64 -14.96 2.42 7.23
C ASP A 64 -15.72 1.11 7.51
N GLU A 65 -16.99 1.04 7.13
CA GLU A 65 -17.83 -0.14 7.35
C GLU A 65 -17.34 -1.40 6.62
N LEU A 66 -16.53 -1.22 5.57
CA LEU A 66 -15.92 -2.32 4.81
C LEU A 66 -14.52 -2.69 5.32
N GLY A 67 -14.03 -2.00 6.37
CA GLY A 67 -12.71 -2.21 6.94
C GLY A 67 -11.57 -1.49 6.22
N TRP A 68 -11.86 -0.63 5.23
CA TRP A 68 -10.82 0.14 4.56
C TRP A 68 -10.21 1.16 5.52
N THR A 69 -8.89 1.25 5.50
CA THR A 69 -8.11 2.25 6.25
C THR A 69 -7.59 3.35 5.33
N PRO A 70 -7.13 4.51 5.86
CA PRO A 70 -6.46 5.53 5.05
C PRO A 70 -5.29 4.98 4.22
N LEU A 71 -4.48 4.08 4.80
CA LEU A 71 -3.36 3.44 4.10
C LEU A 71 -3.81 2.61 2.89
N MET A 72 -4.91 1.88 3.01
CA MET A 72 -5.46 1.11 1.89
C MET A 72 -6.02 2.02 0.80
N LYS A 73 -6.65 3.14 1.18
CA LYS A 73 -7.12 4.16 0.22
C LYS A 73 -5.95 4.80 -0.54
N ALA A 74 -4.78 4.97 0.12
CA ALA A 74 -3.55 5.43 -0.53
C ALA A 74 -2.89 4.34 -1.39
N ALA A 75 -3.05 3.07 -1.01
CA ALA A 75 -2.44 1.95 -1.73
C ALA A 75 -3.03 1.72 -3.12
N TYR A 76 -4.27 2.10 -3.35
CA TYR A 76 -4.90 2.05 -4.65
C TYR A 76 -6.09 2.98 -4.78
N ASN A 77 -6.11 3.77 -5.85
CA ASN A 77 -7.24 4.57 -6.27
C ASN A 77 -7.78 4.03 -7.61
N ALA A 78 -9.01 3.48 -7.57
CA ALA A 78 -9.65 2.88 -8.75
C ALA A 78 -9.96 3.90 -9.85
N GLU A 79 -10.22 5.17 -9.50
CA GLU A 79 -10.57 6.22 -10.46
C GLU A 79 -9.35 6.70 -11.24
N LEU A 80 -8.20 6.84 -10.56
CA LEU A 80 -6.95 7.28 -11.16
C LEU A 80 -6.08 6.10 -11.63
N ASN A 81 -6.46 4.87 -11.26
CA ASN A 81 -5.71 3.64 -11.52
C ASN A 81 -4.24 3.76 -11.07
N CYS A 82 -4.02 4.29 -9.88
CA CYS A 82 -2.70 4.45 -9.27
C CYS A 82 -2.77 4.42 -7.75
N GLY A 83 -1.64 4.14 -7.11
CA GLY A 83 -1.42 4.32 -5.68
C GLY A 83 -0.53 5.54 -5.41
N PHE A 84 -0.56 6.02 -4.18
CA PHE A 84 0.17 7.21 -3.73
C PHE A 84 1.21 6.84 -2.68
N ALA A 85 2.43 6.55 -3.12
CA ALA A 85 3.51 6.09 -2.25
C ALA A 85 3.95 7.13 -1.21
N ASP A 86 3.92 8.41 -1.54
CA ASP A 86 4.23 9.51 -0.64
C ASP A 86 3.17 9.68 0.46
N VAL A 87 1.90 9.50 0.13
CA VAL A 87 0.79 9.47 1.10
C VAL A 87 0.90 8.22 1.97
N ALA A 88 1.16 7.05 1.38
CA ALA A 88 1.37 5.81 2.12
C ALA A 88 2.52 5.94 3.12
N GLN A 89 3.66 6.54 2.72
CA GLN A 89 4.78 6.81 3.60
C GLN A 89 4.40 7.73 4.76
N ALA A 90 3.70 8.84 4.49
CA ALA A 90 3.28 9.76 5.53
C ALA A 90 2.33 9.12 6.57
N LEU A 91 1.44 8.23 6.11
CA LEU A 91 0.56 7.47 7.00
C LEU A 91 1.34 6.45 7.85
N ILE A 92 2.31 5.76 7.25
CA ILE A 92 3.19 4.80 7.94
C ILE A 92 4.02 5.52 9.01
N ASP A 93 4.61 6.66 8.67
CA ASP A 93 5.39 7.49 9.61
C ASP A 93 4.52 7.98 10.79
N ALA A 94 3.22 8.16 10.56
CA ALA A 94 2.24 8.51 11.60
C ALA A 94 1.69 7.30 12.37
N GLY A 95 2.18 6.08 12.12
CA GLY A 95 1.80 4.87 12.85
C GLY A 95 0.61 4.11 12.27
N ALA A 96 0.39 4.21 10.95
CA ALA A 96 -0.61 3.38 10.28
C ALA A 96 -0.27 1.89 10.40
N ASN A 97 -1.28 1.06 10.69
CA ASN A 97 -1.12 -0.38 10.72
C ASN A 97 -0.98 -0.94 9.30
N ILE A 98 0.25 -1.33 8.95
CA ILE A 98 0.60 -1.89 7.64
C ILE A 98 0.05 -3.29 7.40
N GLU A 99 -0.42 -3.96 8.47
CA GLU A 99 -0.96 -5.33 8.42
C GLU A 99 -2.48 -5.40 8.60
N ALA A 100 -3.19 -4.26 8.69
CA ALA A 100 -4.63 -4.24 8.86
C ALA A 100 -5.33 -5.00 7.71
N PRO A 101 -6.14 -6.05 7.98
CA PRO A 101 -6.83 -6.78 6.92
C PRO A 101 -8.17 -6.13 6.58
N ILE A 102 -8.56 -6.22 5.30
CA ILE A 102 -9.95 -6.05 4.85
C ILE A 102 -10.55 -7.40 4.44
N GLY A 103 -11.76 -7.39 3.91
CA GLY A 103 -12.49 -8.60 3.53
C GLY A 103 -11.62 -9.68 2.89
N TYR A 104 -11.85 -10.92 3.28
CA TYR A 104 -11.05 -12.10 2.92
C TYR A 104 -9.60 -12.07 3.39
N GLY A 105 -9.26 -11.25 4.41
CA GLY A 105 -7.91 -11.15 4.95
C GLY A 105 -6.90 -10.48 4.02
N VAL A 106 -7.35 -9.66 3.07
CA VAL A 106 -6.47 -8.91 2.16
C VAL A 106 -5.81 -7.77 2.92
N ARG A 107 -4.48 -7.71 2.89
CA ARG A 107 -3.65 -6.71 3.56
C ARG A 107 -3.14 -5.64 2.57
N PRO A 108 -2.66 -4.47 3.04
CA PRO A 108 -2.16 -3.41 2.17
C PRO A 108 -1.14 -3.86 1.13
N LEU A 109 -0.17 -4.73 1.51
CA LEU A 109 0.82 -5.27 0.57
C LEU A 109 0.16 -6.11 -0.54
N MET A 110 -0.82 -6.95 -0.19
CA MET A 110 -1.57 -7.75 -1.15
C MET A 110 -2.38 -6.88 -2.10
N LEU A 111 -3.01 -5.82 -1.57
CA LEU A 111 -3.80 -4.87 -2.34
C LEU A 111 -2.90 -4.15 -3.35
N ALA A 112 -1.83 -3.47 -2.90
CA ALA A 112 -0.90 -2.75 -3.76
C ALA A 112 -0.28 -3.66 -4.83
N SER A 113 0.13 -4.87 -4.44
CA SER A 113 0.69 -5.85 -5.37
C SER A 113 -0.33 -6.28 -6.41
N GLY A 114 -1.58 -6.54 -5.98
CA GLY A 114 -2.66 -6.99 -6.84
C GLY A 114 -3.03 -5.99 -7.95
N TYR A 115 -2.73 -4.71 -7.75
CA TYR A 115 -2.95 -3.64 -8.72
C TYR A 115 -1.67 -3.19 -9.44
N GLY A 116 -0.51 -3.73 -9.07
CA GLY A 116 0.77 -3.42 -9.75
C GLY A 116 1.43 -2.13 -9.28
N GLU A 117 1.08 -1.64 -8.08
CA GLU A 117 1.54 -0.37 -7.52
C GLU A 117 2.96 -0.48 -6.96
N THR A 118 3.95 -0.55 -7.85
CA THR A 118 5.36 -0.83 -7.52
C THR A 118 5.91 0.08 -6.42
N ALA A 119 5.69 1.40 -6.51
CA ALA A 119 6.19 2.36 -5.54
C ALA A 119 5.55 2.19 -4.15
N VAL A 120 4.27 1.82 -4.08
CA VAL A 120 3.58 1.53 -2.81
C VAL A 120 4.07 0.21 -2.24
N VAL A 121 4.25 -0.83 -3.09
CA VAL A 121 4.83 -2.12 -2.68
C VAL A 121 6.21 -1.91 -2.06
N GLU A 122 7.10 -1.14 -2.71
CA GLU A 122 8.41 -0.80 -2.14
C GLU A 122 8.30 -0.11 -0.77
N THR A 123 7.37 0.87 -0.65
CA THR A 123 7.15 1.60 0.59
C THR A 123 6.72 0.67 1.71
N LEU A 124 5.76 -0.22 1.45
CA LEU A 124 5.28 -1.20 2.43
C LEU A 124 6.36 -2.21 2.83
N LEU A 125 7.14 -2.73 1.87
CA LEU A 125 8.23 -3.65 2.15
C LEU A 125 9.34 -3.00 3.00
N LYS A 126 9.71 -1.74 2.69
CA LYS A 126 10.68 -0.97 3.49
C LYS A 126 10.17 -0.71 4.91
N ALA A 127 8.86 -0.60 5.09
CA ALA A 127 8.22 -0.47 6.40
C ALA A 127 8.11 -1.81 7.16
N GLY A 128 8.50 -2.92 6.56
CA GLY A 128 8.51 -4.24 7.19
C GLY A 128 7.21 -5.03 7.02
N ALA A 129 6.44 -4.78 5.96
CA ALA A 129 5.25 -5.57 5.66
C ALA A 129 5.60 -7.06 5.50
N ASP A 130 4.78 -7.93 6.12
CA ASP A 130 4.98 -9.38 6.08
C ASP A 130 4.66 -9.96 4.69
N VAL A 131 5.72 -10.23 3.91
CA VAL A 131 5.64 -10.80 2.57
C VAL A 131 5.09 -12.24 2.57
N THR A 132 5.16 -12.93 3.73
CA THR A 132 4.70 -14.31 3.90
C THR A 132 3.25 -14.41 4.32
N ALA A 133 2.65 -13.29 4.71
CA ALA A 133 1.28 -13.21 5.16
C ALA A 133 0.32 -13.83 4.12
N ARG A 134 -0.67 -14.55 4.62
CA ARG A 134 -1.69 -15.20 3.77
C ARG A 134 -3.06 -14.61 4.03
N ASN A 135 -3.83 -14.45 2.97
CA ASN A 135 -5.24 -14.13 3.07
C ASN A 135 -6.06 -15.39 3.45
N GLU A 136 -7.38 -15.27 3.61
CA GLU A 136 -8.26 -16.39 3.93
C GLU A 136 -8.26 -17.50 2.86
N GLY A 137 -7.91 -17.17 1.63
CA GLY A 137 -7.70 -18.13 0.54
C GLY A 137 -6.32 -18.82 0.55
N GLY A 138 -5.48 -18.54 1.58
CA GLY A 138 -4.13 -19.10 1.70
C GLY A 138 -3.10 -18.48 0.75
N LEU A 139 -3.43 -17.40 0.05
CA LEU A 139 -2.57 -16.76 -0.94
C LEU A 139 -1.70 -15.67 -0.33
N THR A 140 -0.40 -15.66 -0.65
CA THR A 140 0.51 -14.54 -0.38
C THR A 140 0.37 -13.46 -1.45
N ALA A 141 0.95 -12.28 -1.21
CA ALA A 141 1.01 -11.21 -2.20
C ALA A 141 1.62 -11.70 -3.53
N LEU A 142 2.74 -12.44 -3.47
CA LEU A 142 3.38 -13.00 -4.66
C LEU A 142 2.49 -14.00 -5.40
N MET A 143 1.77 -14.88 -4.68
CA MET A 143 0.86 -15.84 -5.31
C MET A 143 -0.28 -15.16 -6.05
N MET A 144 -0.78 -14.03 -5.54
CA MET A 144 -1.86 -13.25 -6.17
C MET A 144 -1.44 -12.60 -7.49
N VAL A 145 -0.15 -12.27 -7.66
CA VAL A 145 0.34 -11.54 -8.84
C VAL A 145 1.06 -12.41 -9.88
N LYS A 146 1.33 -13.68 -9.57
CA LYS A 146 2.07 -14.59 -10.49
C LYS A 146 1.51 -14.69 -11.90
N GLN A 147 0.20 -14.50 -12.07
CA GLN A 147 -0.47 -14.56 -13.38
C GLN A 147 -0.64 -13.19 -14.04
N LYS A 148 -0.19 -12.13 -13.35
CA LYS A 148 -0.27 -10.75 -13.83
C LYS A 148 1.10 -10.33 -14.40
N HIS A 149 1.09 -9.43 -15.35
CA HIS A 149 2.33 -8.97 -16.00
C HIS A 149 3.04 -7.83 -15.23
N TYR A 150 2.92 -7.80 -13.90
CA TYR A 150 3.54 -6.80 -13.04
C TYR A 150 4.96 -7.22 -12.66
N VAL A 151 5.88 -7.20 -13.65
CA VAL A 151 7.24 -7.74 -13.52
C VAL A 151 8.00 -7.12 -12.35
N ASP A 152 7.93 -5.80 -12.19
CA ASP A 152 8.64 -5.10 -11.13
C ASP A 152 8.13 -5.50 -9.74
N VAL A 153 6.81 -5.57 -9.56
CA VAL A 153 6.19 -6.04 -8.31
C VAL A 153 6.59 -7.49 -8.00
N ILE A 154 6.56 -8.36 -9.01
CA ILE A 154 6.95 -9.77 -8.86
C ILE A 154 8.41 -9.87 -8.42
N ASN A 155 9.31 -9.08 -9.01
CA ASN A 155 10.74 -9.08 -8.65
C ASN A 155 10.96 -8.60 -7.22
N LEU A 156 10.29 -7.51 -6.82
CA LEU A 156 10.35 -6.97 -5.45
C LEU A 156 9.87 -8.00 -4.41
N LEU A 157 8.75 -8.66 -4.68
CA LEU A 157 8.21 -9.68 -3.77
C LEU A 157 9.11 -10.91 -3.69
N HIS A 158 9.72 -11.35 -4.80
CA HIS A 158 10.69 -12.45 -4.79
C HIS A 158 11.97 -12.10 -4.02
N GLU A 159 12.43 -10.85 -4.11
CA GLU A 159 13.57 -10.38 -3.33
C GLU A 159 13.23 -10.37 -1.84
N ALA A 160 12.08 -9.80 -1.47
CA ALA A 160 11.62 -9.75 -0.11
C ALA A 160 11.37 -11.15 0.50
N GLU A 161 10.83 -12.12 -0.26
CA GLU A 161 10.69 -13.51 0.20
C GLU A 161 12.04 -14.18 0.45
N ARG A 162 13.06 -13.93 -0.40
CA ARG A 162 14.43 -14.42 -0.17
C ARG A 162 15.04 -13.86 1.09
N ASP A 163 14.90 -12.54 1.30
CA ASP A 163 15.45 -11.87 2.48
C ASP A 163 14.76 -12.34 3.77
N ALA A 164 13.48 -12.71 3.67
CA ALA A 164 12.73 -13.34 4.76
C ALA A 164 13.06 -14.84 4.96
N GLY A 165 13.97 -15.42 4.16
CA GLY A 165 14.33 -16.85 4.25
C GLY A 165 13.25 -17.80 3.71
N VAL A 166 12.29 -17.30 2.95
CA VAL A 166 11.19 -18.06 2.35
C VAL A 166 11.63 -18.52 0.97
N GLY A 167 12.41 -19.57 0.88
CA GLY A 167 12.85 -20.06 -0.43
C GLY A 167 13.95 -21.10 -0.38
N GLU A 168 14.58 -21.30 0.75
CA GLU A 168 15.62 -22.32 0.95
C GLU A 168 15.10 -23.64 1.55
N GLY A 169 13.77 -23.82 1.57
CA GLY A 169 13.11 -24.99 2.12
C GLY A 169 12.43 -25.85 1.07
N SER A 170 13.12 -26.89 0.60
CA SER A 170 12.55 -28.08 -0.02
C SER A 170 12.46 -28.13 -1.55
N CYS A 171 13.64 -28.17 -2.18
CA CYS A 171 13.87 -29.16 -3.25
C CYS A 171 15.23 -29.81 -3.01
N THR A 172 15.36 -30.58 -1.94
CA THR A 172 16.38 -31.60 -1.87
C THR A 172 15.87 -32.80 -2.65
N SER A 173 15.85 -32.74 -3.97
CA SER A 173 16.04 -33.94 -4.74
C SER A 173 17.50 -34.31 -4.61
N LYS A 174 17.78 -35.32 -3.78
CA LYS A 174 19.03 -36.04 -3.77
C LYS A 174 19.29 -36.55 -5.20
N ASN A 175 20.52 -36.31 -5.67
CA ASN A 175 21.12 -36.73 -6.93
C ASN A 175 20.95 -35.75 -8.11
N GLU A 176 21.97 -34.86 -8.33
CA GLU A 176 23.00 -35.13 -9.33
C GLU A 176 24.13 -34.10 -9.28
N PRO A 177 25.41 -34.50 -9.29
CA PRO A 177 26.52 -33.61 -9.53
C PRO A 177 26.68 -33.45 -11.04
N ASN A 178 26.53 -32.27 -11.55
CA ASN A 178 26.82 -31.85 -12.93
C ASN A 178 25.61 -31.44 -13.78
N SER A 179 25.17 -30.21 -13.65
CA SER A 179 24.65 -29.51 -14.81
C SER A 179 25.30 -28.13 -14.90
N ARG A 180 26.14 -27.98 -15.88
CA ARG A 180 26.80 -26.75 -16.30
C ARG A 180 25.72 -25.70 -16.55
N VAL A 181 25.81 -24.60 -15.81
CA VAL A 181 25.12 -23.36 -16.16
C VAL A 181 25.63 -22.90 -17.52
N VAL A 182 24.81 -23.03 -18.56
CA VAL A 182 25.11 -22.50 -19.88
C VAL A 182 24.79 -21.00 -19.85
N THR A 183 25.81 -20.19 -19.65
CA THR A 183 25.75 -18.74 -19.76
C THR A 183 25.56 -18.36 -21.24
N PHE A 184 24.35 -17.99 -21.64
CA PHE A 184 24.09 -17.39 -22.95
C PHE A 184 24.37 -15.90 -22.89
N LEU A 185 25.62 -15.48 -22.94
CA LEU A 185 26.03 -14.15 -23.35
C LEU A 185 27.33 -14.25 -24.15
N LYS A 186 27.21 -14.39 -25.46
CA LYS A 186 28.32 -14.06 -26.37
C LYS A 186 28.21 -12.58 -26.73
N PRO A 187 29.26 -11.78 -26.58
CA PRO A 187 29.28 -10.43 -27.13
C PRO A 187 29.39 -10.47 -28.66
N ILE A 188 28.58 -9.67 -29.31
CA ILE A 188 28.66 -9.43 -30.74
C ILE A 188 29.87 -8.54 -30.99
N SER A 189 30.92 -9.10 -31.58
CA SER A 189 32.07 -8.36 -32.11
C SER A 189 31.66 -7.64 -33.39
N LYS A 190 31.82 -6.31 -33.39
CA LYS A 190 31.79 -5.50 -34.62
C LYS A 190 33.06 -5.74 -35.42
N THR A 191 32.92 -6.06 -36.66
CA THR A 191 33.78 -5.71 -37.78
C THR A 191 32.95 -5.01 -38.84
#